data_9238f8b7483041ce235053efdef2d3f6
#
_entry.id   9238f8b7483041ce235053efdef2d3f6
#
_cell.length_a   1.000
_cell.length_b   1.000
_cell.length_c   1.000
_cell.angle_alpha   90.00
_cell.angle_beta   90.00
_cell.angle_gamma   90.00
#
_symmetry.space_group_name_H-M   'P 1'
#
loop_
_entity.id
_entity.type
_entity.pdbx_description
1 polymer ?
#
loop_
_entity_poly.entity_id
_entity_poly.type
_entity_poly.pdbx_seq_one_letter_code
_entity_poly.pdbx_strand_id
1 'polypeptide(L)'
;MFGNITTINSNFGAMEALYNLKKTNGNLSFHQTRLSTGKRINSAEDDAAGYHIAKHLESRTRGLSQALDNVSTAKNVLNIAEGGYQSQMDILQQIKESLTQAADGALSDEQRNAIGDRIDALLTEVNDINNQTKYELFCI
;
A
#
# COMPACT_ATOMS: atom_id res chain seq x y z
N MET A 1 60.08 12.72 -23.45
CA MET A 1 61.02 11.91 -22.67
C MET A 1 60.87 10.48 -23.16
N PHE A 2 61.71 9.99 -24.07
CA PHE A 2 61.65 8.62 -24.57
C PHE A 2 62.24 7.71 -23.51
N GLY A 3 61.39 6.97 -22.76
CA GLY A 3 61.84 5.99 -21.80
C GLY A 3 62.69 4.92 -22.52
N ASN A 4 63.77 4.55 -21.89
CA ASN A 4 64.78 3.64 -22.40
C ASN A 4 64.16 2.25 -22.65
N ILE A 5 63.83 1.95 -23.92
CA ILE A 5 63.19 0.71 -24.39
C ILE A 5 64.14 -0.50 -24.36
N THR A 6 65.40 -0.28 -23.96
CA THR A 6 66.48 -1.28 -24.06
C THR A 6 66.81 -1.99 -22.74
N THR A 7 66.13 -1.71 -21.63
CA THR A 7 66.37 -2.40 -20.36
C THR A 7 65.47 -3.65 -20.24
N ILE A 8 66.07 -4.82 -20.39
CA ILE A 8 65.40 -6.13 -20.39
C ILE A 8 64.90 -6.48 -18.98
N ASN A 9 65.49 -5.93 -17.92
CA ASN A 9 65.22 -6.33 -16.52
C ASN A 9 64.30 -5.39 -15.72
N SER A 10 64.09 -4.14 -16.19
CA SER A 10 63.14 -3.21 -15.57
C SER A 10 62.71 -2.14 -16.60
N ASN A 11 61.61 -2.40 -17.27
CA ASN A 11 61.03 -1.43 -18.21
C ASN A 11 60.06 -0.50 -17.48
N PHE A 12 60.58 0.63 -16.98
CA PHE A 12 59.79 1.63 -16.26
C PHE A 12 58.59 2.16 -17.08
N GLY A 13 58.75 2.29 -18.41
CA GLY A 13 57.67 2.73 -19.28
C GLY A 13 56.54 1.71 -19.37
N ALA A 14 56.86 0.41 -19.41
CA ALA A 14 55.85 -0.64 -19.36
C ALA A 14 55.15 -0.71 -17.99
N MET A 15 55.87 -0.52 -16.89
CA MET A 15 55.31 -0.46 -15.55
C MET A 15 54.37 0.74 -15.37
N GLU A 16 54.76 1.92 -15.86
CA GLU A 16 53.92 3.12 -15.86
C GLU A 16 52.63 2.94 -16.70
N ALA A 17 52.79 2.36 -17.89
CA ALA A 17 51.62 2.02 -18.73
C ALA A 17 50.67 1.03 -18.06
N LEU A 18 51.21 -0.01 -17.41
CA LEU A 18 50.43 -0.99 -16.66
C LEU A 18 49.71 -0.35 -15.45
N TYR A 19 50.38 0.54 -14.74
CA TYR A 19 49.79 1.29 -13.63
C TYR A 19 48.61 2.17 -14.11
N ASN A 20 48.82 2.92 -15.19
CA ASN A 20 47.79 3.77 -15.77
C ASN A 20 46.62 2.95 -16.32
N LEU A 21 46.86 1.79 -16.92
CA LEU A 21 45.83 0.87 -17.38
C LEU A 21 45.01 0.33 -16.22
N LYS A 22 45.65 -0.12 -15.14
CA LYS A 22 44.96 -0.56 -13.93
C LYS A 22 44.06 0.53 -13.31
N LYS A 23 44.58 1.75 -13.20
CA LYS A 23 43.87 2.93 -12.72
C LYS A 23 42.64 3.24 -13.57
N THR A 24 42.80 3.21 -14.89
CA THR A 24 41.71 3.48 -15.84
C THR A 24 40.64 2.39 -15.78
N ASN A 25 41.04 1.12 -15.70
CA ASN A 25 40.10 0.01 -15.54
C ASN A 25 39.33 0.10 -14.20
N GLY A 26 39.98 0.50 -13.12
CA GLY A 26 39.30 0.74 -11.83
C GLY A 26 38.26 1.85 -11.94
N ASN A 27 38.61 2.98 -12.56
CA ASN A 27 37.66 4.08 -12.79
C ASN A 27 36.50 3.65 -13.70
N LEU A 28 36.79 2.89 -14.75
CA LEU A 28 35.77 2.37 -15.65
C LEU A 28 34.77 1.49 -14.91
N SER A 29 35.24 0.51 -14.13
CA SER A 29 34.40 -0.37 -13.31
C SER A 29 33.52 0.41 -12.32
N PHE A 30 34.09 1.43 -11.68
CA PHE A 30 33.38 2.31 -10.78
C PHE A 30 32.23 3.08 -11.44
N HIS A 31 32.51 3.67 -12.62
CA HIS A 31 31.46 4.37 -13.38
C HIS A 31 30.42 3.42 -13.99
N GLN A 32 30.82 2.21 -14.41
CA GLN A 32 29.89 1.18 -14.87
C GLN A 32 28.92 0.75 -13.77
N THR A 33 29.41 0.56 -12.55
CA THR A 33 28.56 0.23 -11.40
C THR A 33 27.53 1.32 -11.15
N ARG A 34 27.95 2.59 -11.15
CA ARG A 34 27.03 3.73 -10.97
C ARG A 34 26.00 3.84 -12.09
N LEU A 35 26.40 3.59 -13.32
CA LEU A 35 25.50 3.63 -14.48
C LEU A 35 24.49 2.50 -14.44
N SER A 36 24.94 1.28 -14.10
CA SER A 36 24.08 0.10 -13.99
C SER A 36 23.04 0.21 -12.86
N THR A 37 23.43 0.77 -11.72
CA THR A 37 22.53 0.94 -10.56
C THR A 37 21.69 2.21 -10.63
N GLY A 38 22.07 3.18 -11.45
CA GLY A 38 21.47 4.51 -11.49
C GLY A 38 21.72 5.33 -10.22
N LYS A 39 22.59 4.87 -9.31
CA LYS A 39 22.87 5.50 -8.02
C LYS A 39 24.30 6.02 -7.95
N ARG A 40 24.46 7.23 -7.40
CA ARG A 40 25.78 7.84 -7.16
C ARG A 40 26.54 7.14 -6.02
N ILE A 41 25.83 6.71 -4.98
CA ILE A 41 26.34 6.03 -3.79
C ILE A 41 25.80 4.62 -3.80
N ASN A 42 26.65 3.62 -3.97
CA ASN A 42 26.30 2.20 -4.00
C ASN A 42 26.75 1.45 -2.74
N SER A 43 27.80 1.92 -2.11
CA SER A 43 28.36 1.32 -0.90
C SER A 43 28.65 2.38 0.16
N ALA A 44 28.86 1.94 1.42
CA ALA A 44 29.34 2.82 2.48
C ALA A 44 30.78 3.32 2.23
N GLU A 45 31.54 2.64 1.36
CA GLU A 45 32.88 3.01 0.95
C GLU A 45 32.90 4.25 0.05
N ASP A 46 31.85 4.46 -0.77
CA ASP A 46 31.70 5.65 -1.62
C ASP A 46 31.45 6.92 -0.79
N ASP A 47 30.57 6.82 0.20
CA ASP A 47 30.21 7.92 1.10
C ASP A 47 29.41 7.35 2.28
N ALA A 48 30.07 7.14 3.43
CA ALA A 48 29.43 6.53 4.61
C ALA A 48 28.27 7.37 5.17
N ALA A 49 28.42 8.69 5.20
CA ALA A 49 27.40 9.59 5.73
C ALA A 49 26.16 9.62 4.79
N GLY A 50 26.40 9.81 3.50
CA GLY A 50 25.33 9.81 2.48
C GLY A 50 24.62 8.46 2.37
N TYR A 51 25.36 7.36 2.47
CA TYR A 51 24.77 6.01 2.49
C TYR A 51 23.87 5.79 3.70
N HIS A 52 24.29 6.20 4.90
CA HIS A 52 23.48 6.09 6.10
C HIS A 52 22.16 6.90 5.98
N ILE A 53 22.26 8.13 5.50
CA ILE A 53 21.08 8.98 5.26
C ILE A 53 20.15 8.36 4.23
N ALA A 54 20.69 7.86 3.10
CA ALA A 54 19.91 7.22 2.04
C ALA A 54 19.17 5.98 2.57
N LYS A 55 19.83 5.14 3.36
CA LYS A 55 19.21 3.96 3.99
C LYS A 55 18.14 4.31 5.01
N HIS A 56 18.36 5.36 5.79
CA HIS A 56 17.35 5.84 6.73
C HIS A 56 16.10 6.38 6.01
N LEU A 57 16.30 7.15 4.93
CA LEU A 57 15.20 7.65 4.10
C LEU A 57 14.47 6.50 3.37
N GLU A 58 15.19 5.52 2.84
CA GLU A 58 14.60 4.33 2.23
C GLU A 58 13.72 3.56 3.21
N SER A 59 14.20 3.33 4.44
CA SER A 59 13.43 2.70 5.52
C SER A 59 12.17 3.52 5.86
N ARG A 60 12.31 4.83 5.95
CA ARG A 60 11.20 5.74 6.24
C ARG A 60 10.15 5.74 5.12
N THR A 61 10.59 5.72 3.86
CA THR A 61 9.69 5.65 2.70
C THR A 61 8.92 4.34 2.68
N ARG A 62 9.57 3.22 2.97
CA ARG A 62 8.90 1.91 3.09
C ARG A 62 7.87 1.90 4.23
N GLY A 63 8.22 2.48 5.37
CA GLY A 63 7.28 2.61 6.50
C GLY A 63 6.07 3.47 6.16
N LEU A 64 6.26 4.58 5.44
CA LEU A 64 5.17 5.43 4.97
C LEU A 64 4.29 4.73 3.92
N SER A 65 4.90 3.95 3.01
CA SER A 65 4.13 3.13 2.06
C SER A 65 3.23 2.14 2.78
N GLN A 66 3.78 1.42 3.77
CA GLN A 66 2.98 0.49 4.58
C GLN A 66 1.86 1.20 5.36
N ALA A 67 2.13 2.40 5.87
CA ALA A 67 1.10 3.20 6.55
C ALA A 67 -0.03 3.61 5.60
N LEU A 68 0.29 3.96 4.34
CA LEU A 68 -0.72 4.24 3.30
C LEU A 68 -1.57 3.01 2.97
N ASP A 69 -0.96 1.84 2.88
CA ASP A 69 -1.67 0.58 2.66
C ASP A 69 -2.62 0.28 3.82
N ASN A 70 -2.19 0.50 5.05
CA ASN A 70 -3.04 0.33 6.24
C ASN A 70 -4.22 1.33 6.24
N VAL A 71 -3.98 2.59 5.85
CA VAL A 71 -5.05 3.60 5.71
C VAL A 71 -6.04 3.19 4.61
N SER A 72 -5.55 2.65 3.50
CA SER A 72 -6.42 2.14 2.43
C SER A 72 -7.30 0.99 2.91
N THR A 73 -6.73 0.06 3.67
CA THR A 73 -7.48 -1.04 4.29
C THR A 73 -8.53 -0.51 5.27
N ALA A 74 -8.17 0.42 6.15
CA ALA A 74 -9.12 1.04 7.08
C ALA A 74 -10.25 1.77 6.34
N LYS A 75 -9.96 2.44 5.23
CA LYS A 75 -10.98 3.07 4.39
C LYS A 75 -11.94 2.04 3.79
N ASN A 76 -11.44 0.88 3.37
CA ASN A 76 -12.30 -0.19 2.84
C ASN A 76 -13.24 -0.73 3.92
N VAL A 77 -12.75 -0.90 5.15
CA VAL A 77 -13.58 -1.29 6.31
C VAL A 77 -14.70 -0.27 6.53
N LEU A 78 -14.37 1.02 6.54
CA LEU A 78 -15.36 2.08 6.71
C LEU A 78 -16.39 2.12 5.59
N ASN A 79 -15.99 1.90 4.34
CA ASN A 79 -16.91 1.86 3.20
C ASN A 79 -17.91 0.68 3.31
N ILE A 80 -17.46 -0.47 3.81
CA ILE A 80 -18.33 -1.64 4.03
C ILE A 80 -19.31 -1.33 5.15
N ALA A 81 -18.85 -0.75 6.27
CA ALA A 81 -19.70 -0.33 7.37
C ALA A 81 -20.76 0.70 6.91
N GLU A 82 -20.35 1.71 6.15
CA GLU A 82 -21.24 2.73 5.59
C GLU A 82 -22.32 2.10 4.70
N GLY A 83 -21.94 1.16 3.82
CA GLY A 83 -22.90 0.44 2.98
C GLY A 83 -23.90 -0.37 3.79
N GLY A 84 -23.45 -1.04 4.87
CA GLY A 84 -24.31 -1.74 5.80
C GLY A 84 -25.30 -0.81 6.51
N TYR A 85 -24.84 0.32 7.03
CA TYR A 85 -25.70 1.31 7.69
C TYR A 85 -26.69 1.97 6.71
N GLN A 86 -26.31 2.24 5.47
CA GLN A 86 -27.24 2.74 4.46
C GLN A 86 -28.37 1.74 4.20
N SER A 87 -28.05 0.46 4.00
CA SER A 87 -29.04 -0.58 3.80
C SER A 87 -29.99 -0.71 4.99
N GLN A 88 -29.47 -0.66 6.22
CA GLN A 88 -30.30 -0.66 7.42
C GLN A 88 -31.22 0.56 7.50
N MET A 89 -30.72 1.75 7.13
CA MET A 89 -31.52 2.97 7.12
C MET A 89 -32.68 2.88 6.14
N ASP A 90 -32.46 2.32 4.96
CA ASP A 90 -33.49 2.14 3.95
C ASP A 90 -34.59 1.19 4.42
N ILE A 91 -34.21 0.10 5.10
CA ILE A 91 -35.19 -0.84 5.69
C ILE A 91 -35.97 -0.18 6.84
N LEU A 92 -35.30 0.57 7.70
CA LEU A 92 -35.98 1.29 8.79
C LEU A 92 -36.96 2.32 8.25
N GLN A 93 -36.71 2.96 7.13
CA GLN A 93 -37.67 3.83 6.46
C GLN A 93 -38.90 3.03 5.99
N GLN A 94 -38.70 1.87 5.38
CA GLN A 94 -39.78 0.99 4.93
C GLN A 94 -40.64 0.49 6.15
N ILE A 95 -39.99 0.17 7.25
CA ILE A 95 -40.69 -0.18 8.51
C ILE A 95 -41.53 1.00 8.99
N LYS A 96 -40.99 2.21 9.00
CA LYS A 96 -41.71 3.42 9.38
C LYS A 96 -42.92 3.68 8.48
N GLU A 97 -42.76 3.52 7.16
CA GLU A 97 -43.89 3.64 6.23
C GLU A 97 -44.98 2.59 6.49
N SER A 98 -44.57 1.33 6.70
CA SER A 98 -45.47 0.23 7.01
C SER A 98 -46.21 0.48 8.33
N LEU A 99 -45.55 1.00 9.37
CA LEU A 99 -46.17 1.38 10.64
C LEU A 99 -47.18 2.52 10.46
N THR A 100 -46.84 3.52 9.63
CA THR A 100 -47.76 4.62 9.34
C THR A 100 -49.01 4.13 8.61
N GLN A 101 -48.84 3.17 7.71
CA GLN A 101 -49.94 2.53 7.00
C GLN A 101 -50.83 1.69 7.97
N ALA A 102 -50.19 0.93 8.89
CA ALA A 102 -50.93 0.14 9.90
C ALA A 102 -51.74 0.99 10.87
N ALA A 103 -51.35 2.25 11.07
CA ALA A 103 -52.05 3.21 11.93
C ALA A 103 -53.37 3.75 11.30
N ASP A 104 -53.61 3.47 10.01
CA ASP A 104 -54.86 3.88 9.36
C ASP A 104 -56.04 3.11 9.96
N GLY A 105 -57.04 3.85 10.44
CA GLY A 105 -58.25 3.31 11.05
C GLY A 105 -59.23 2.65 10.07
N ALA A 106 -59.00 2.82 8.76
CA ALA A 106 -59.82 2.21 7.70
C ALA A 106 -59.46 0.77 7.35
N LEU A 107 -58.31 0.26 7.87
CA LEU A 107 -57.80 -1.08 7.60
C LEU A 107 -58.56 -2.16 8.38
N SER A 108 -58.84 -3.30 7.73
CA SER A 108 -59.30 -4.51 8.39
C SER A 108 -58.18 -5.15 9.24
N ASP A 109 -58.58 -5.96 10.22
CA ASP A 109 -57.63 -6.69 11.08
C ASP A 109 -56.72 -7.62 10.28
N GLU A 110 -57.24 -8.23 9.19
CA GLU A 110 -56.47 -9.11 8.30
C GLU A 110 -55.38 -8.33 7.53
N GLN A 111 -55.72 -7.13 7.04
CA GLN A 111 -54.76 -6.24 6.39
C GLN A 111 -53.69 -5.74 7.37
N ARG A 112 -54.07 -5.43 8.60
CA ARG A 112 -53.15 -5.01 9.65
C ARG A 112 -52.17 -6.12 10.04
N ASN A 113 -52.66 -7.37 10.13
CA ASN A 113 -51.82 -8.54 10.38
C ASN A 113 -50.82 -8.77 9.25
N ALA A 114 -51.21 -8.62 7.95
CA ALA A 114 -50.31 -8.74 6.83
C ALA A 114 -49.21 -7.65 6.82
N ILE A 115 -49.52 -6.45 7.31
CA ILE A 115 -48.47 -5.41 7.50
C ILE A 115 -47.55 -5.80 8.65
N GLY A 116 -48.06 -6.40 9.72
CA GLY A 116 -47.26 -6.94 10.83
C GLY A 116 -46.22 -7.98 10.35
N ASP A 117 -46.70 -8.98 9.60
CA ASP A 117 -45.84 -10.02 9.00
C ASP A 117 -44.74 -9.43 8.12
N ARG A 118 -45.09 -8.37 7.35
CA ARG A 118 -44.10 -7.64 6.53
C ARG A 118 -43.05 -6.93 7.40
N ILE A 119 -43.45 -6.32 8.51
CA ILE A 119 -42.52 -5.65 9.43
C ILE A 119 -41.58 -6.67 10.07
N ASP A 120 -42.09 -7.84 10.48
CA ASP A 120 -41.28 -8.92 11.04
C ASP A 120 -40.25 -9.46 10.04
N ALA A 121 -40.61 -9.57 8.75
CA ALA A 121 -39.69 -9.92 7.68
C ALA A 121 -38.58 -8.86 7.49
N LEU A 122 -38.91 -7.58 7.51
CA LEU A 122 -37.96 -6.48 7.40
C LEU A 122 -37.03 -6.41 8.63
N LEU A 123 -37.50 -6.69 9.81
CA LEU A 123 -36.68 -6.79 11.03
C LEU A 123 -35.68 -7.95 10.94
N THR A 124 -36.13 -9.08 10.39
CA THR A 124 -35.22 -10.22 10.12
C THR A 124 -34.11 -9.82 9.12
N GLU A 125 -34.47 -9.11 8.08
CA GLU A 125 -33.49 -8.61 7.07
C GLU A 125 -32.47 -7.63 7.68
N VAL A 126 -32.89 -6.74 8.60
CA VAL A 126 -31.94 -5.87 9.34
C VAL A 126 -30.97 -6.70 10.16
N ASN A 127 -31.42 -7.75 10.82
CA ASN A 127 -30.55 -8.64 11.58
C ASN A 127 -29.59 -9.41 10.68
N ASP A 128 -30.04 -9.82 9.50
CA ASP A 128 -29.19 -10.52 8.51
C ASP A 128 -28.12 -9.58 7.95
N ILE A 129 -28.45 -8.33 7.63
CA ILE A 129 -27.47 -7.32 7.23
C ILE A 129 -26.44 -7.10 8.33
N ASN A 130 -26.87 -6.96 9.57
CA ASN A 130 -25.96 -6.80 10.72
C ASN A 130 -24.98 -7.97 10.87
N ASN A 131 -25.47 -9.20 10.67
CA ASN A 131 -24.66 -10.40 10.75
C ASN A 131 -23.77 -10.63 9.54
N GLN A 132 -24.14 -10.11 8.37
CA GLN A 132 -23.41 -10.27 7.11
C GLN A 132 -22.42 -9.14 6.87
N THR A 133 -22.61 -7.96 7.47
CA THR A 133 -21.69 -6.84 7.35
C THR A 133 -20.42 -7.15 8.11
N LYS A 134 -19.42 -7.70 7.37
CA LYS A 134 -18.15 -8.17 7.91
C LYS A 134 -17.02 -7.74 7.00
N TYR A 135 -15.87 -7.47 7.63
CA TYR A 135 -14.61 -7.35 6.93
C TYR A 135 -13.69 -8.51 7.37
N GLU A 136 -13.36 -9.42 6.43
CA GLU A 136 -12.65 -10.68 6.71
C GLU A 136 -13.39 -11.55 7.74
N LEU A 137 -12.84 -11.65 8.97
CA LEU A 137 -13.42 -12.47 10.06
C LEU A 137 -14.09 -11.64 11.15
N PHE A 138 -14.09 -10.32 11.02
CA PHE A 138 -14.67 -9.42 12.03
C PHE A 138 -16.02 -8.86 11.58
N CYS A 139 -17.03 -8.91 12.48
CA CYS A 139 -18.23 -8.11 12.33
C CYS A 139 -17.90 -6.63 12.56
N ILE A 140 -18.43 -5.75 11.72
CA ILE A 140 -18.28 -4.30 11.81
C ILE A 140 -19.55 -3.71 12.43
#